data_e81c1012dec5cf845feb22f8478f55f3
#
_entry.id   e81c1012dec5cf845feb22f8478f55f3
#
_cell.length_a   1.000
_cell.length_b   1.000
_cell.length_c   1.000
_cell.angle_alpha   90.00
_cell.angle_beta   90.00
_cell.angle_gamma   90.00
#
_symmetry.space_group_name_H-M   'P 1'
#
loop_
_entity.id
_entity.type
_entity.pdbx_description
1 polymer ?
#
loop_
_entity_poly.entity_id
_entity_poly.type
_entity_poly.pdbx_seq_one_letter_code
_entity_poly.pdbx_strand_id
1 'polypeptide(L)'
;NGLDPAEFQYVGLTRWDVKPELFAYPGANGAWFALPNQSMQRNFTSRYSAAYGENPHPLAGLAFDGIAAIGALVKQGRGDALTGRALTQSAGFQGTGGVFRLKSDGTNERGLAVATVRNNQMVILDPAPSSFSGAGF
;
A
#
# COMPACT_ATOMS: atom_id res chain seq x y z
N ASN A 1 16.60 -4.24 -27.36
CA ASN A 1 17.71 -4.89 -26.65
C ASN A 1 17.48 -4.76 -25.16
N GLY A 2 16.75 -5.71 -24.58
CA GLY A 2 16.55 -5.79 -23.14
C GLY A 2 17.75 -6.45 -22.45
N LEU A 3 17.97 -6.11 -21.19
CA LEU A 3 18.93 -6.82 -20.35
C LEU A 3 18.38 -8.23 -20.06
N ASP A 4 19.26 -9.22 -19.95
CA ASP A 4 18.85 -10.60 -19.69
C ASP A 4 18.31 -10.71 -18.24
N PRO A 5 17.06 -11.16 -18.05
CA PRO A 5 16.50 -11.38 -16.70
C PRO A 5 17.31 -12.38 -15.85
N ALA A 6 18.13 -13.24 -16.46
CA ALA A 6 19.00 -14.17 -15.73
C ALA A 6 20.22 -13.46 -15.11
N GLU A 7 20.62 -12.31 -15.65
CA GLU A 7 21.78 -11.54 -15.19
C GLU A 7 21.39 -10.33 -14.33
N PHE A 8 20.15 -9.86 -14.45
CA PHE A 8 19.68 -8.63 -13.80
C PHE A 8 18.40 -8.84 -13.02
N GLN A 9 18.35 -8.37 -11.77
CA GLN A 9 17.13 -8.32 -10.99
C GLN A 9 16.32 -7.07 -11.39
N TYR A 10 15.18 -7.28 -12.05
CA TYR A 10 14.26 -6.20 -12.35
C TYR A 10 13.44 -5.83 -11.11
N VAL A 11 13.30 -4.54 -10.89
CA VAL A 11 12.45 -3.98 -9.82
C VAL A 11 11.42 -3.06 -10.47
N GLY A 12 10.15 -3.44 -10.33
CA GLY A 12 9.02 -2.65 -10.80
C GLY A 12 8.64 -1.57 -9.80
N LEU A 13 8.24 -0.42 -10.32
CA LEU A 13 7.60 0.61 -9.51
C LEU A 13 6.21 0.13 -9.07
N THR A 14 5.64 0.80 -8.09
CA THR A 14 4.30 0.50 -7.57
C THR A 14 3.24 0.47 -8.67
N ARG A 15 2.17 -0.28 -8.46
CA ARG A 15 0.99 -0.39 -9.32
C ARG A 15 1.07 -1.36 -10.50
N TRP A 16 2.00 -2.31 -10.47
CA TRP A 16 1.96 -3.45 -11.39
C TRP A 16 0.72 -4.31 -11.16
N ASP A 17 0.21 -4.33 -9.93
CA ASP A 17 -1.02 -5.05 -9.53
C ASP A 17 -2.29 -4.59 -10.27
N VAL A 18 -2.30 -3.37 -10.81
CA VAL A 18 -3.46 -2.84 -11.58
C VAL A 18 -3.35 -3.05 -13.09
N LYS A 19 -2.26 -3.67 -13.54
CA LYS A 19 -2.01 -3.99 -14.96
C LYS A 19 -1.56 -5.45 -15.11
N PRO A 20 -2.46 -6.41 -14.90
CA PRO A 20 -2.13 -7.85 -14.96
C PRO A 20 -1.53 -8.27 -16.29
N GLU A 21 -1.80 -7.55 -17.37
CA GLU A 21 -1.21 -7.78 -18.67
C GLU A 21 0.31 -7.68 -18.69
N LEU A 22 0.91 -6.95 -17.74
CA LEU A 22 2.37 -6.87 -17.60
C LEU A 22 2.98 -8.21 -17.20
N PHE A 23 2.23 -9.07 -16.51
CA PHE A 23 2.74 -10.36 -16.04
C PHE A 23 3.00 -11.36 -17.17
N ALA A 24 2.43 -11.13 -18.35
CA ALA A 24 2.65 -11.95 -19.52
C ALA A 24 3.97 -11.63 -20.26
N TYR A 25 4.63 -10.53 -19.94
CA TYR A 25 5.91 -10.20 -20.56
C TYR A 25 7.03 -11.06 -19.99
N PRO A 26 7.89 -11.67 -20.83
CA PRO A 26 8.99 -12.51 -20.37
C PRO A 26 9.91 -11.80 -19.34
N GLY A 27 10.19 -10.51 -19.55
CA GLY A 27 11.01 -9.72 -18.63
C GLY A 27 10.36 -9.39 -17.29
N ALA A 28 9.06 -9.63 -17.13
CA ALA A 28 8.40 -9.47 -15.85
C ALA A 28 8.59 -10.69 -14.93
N ASN A 29 8.88 -11.87 -15.50
CA ASN A 29 9.06 -13.08 -14.71
C ASN A 29 10.30 -12.95 -13.81
N GLY A 30 10.14 -13.19 -12.52
CA GLY A 30 11.19 -13.00 -11.50
C GLY A 30 11.38 -11.55 -11.02
N ALA A 31 10.76 -10.56 -11.66
CA ALA A 31 10.84 -9.17 -11.23
C ALA A 31 10.18 -8.97 -9.86
N TRP A 32 10.73 -8.06 -9.05
CA TRP A 32 10.18 -7.68 -7.75
C TRP A 32 9.43 -6.36 -7.85
N PHE A 33 8.35 -6.24 -7.12
CA PHE A 33 7.60 -4.98 -7.00
C PHE A 33 6.85 -4.91 -5.68
N ALA A 34 6.62 -3.68 -5.24
CA ALA A 34 5.89 -3.42 -4.01
C ALA A 34 4.42 -3.15 -4.31
N LEU A 35 3.54 -3.59 -3.40
CA LEU A 35 2.11 -3.36 -3.52
C LEU A 35 1.43 -3.25 -2.14
N PRO A 36 0.25 -2.60 -2.08
CA PRO A 36 -0.53 -2.53 -0.86
C PRO A 36 -0.97 -3.90 -0.35
N ASN A 37 -1.38 -3.98 0.91
CA ASN A 37 -2.02 -5.16 1.47
C ASN A 37 -3.29 -5.50 0.68
N GLN A 38 -3.26 -6.61 -0.05
CA GLN A 38 -4.30 -6.98 -1.00
C GLN A 38 -5.65 -7.30 -0.33
N SER A 39 -5.64 -7.85 0.88
CA SER A 39 -6.87 -8.15 1.60
C SER A 39 -7.57 -6.88 2.07
N MET A 40 -6.82 -5.92 2.61
CA MET A 40 -7.35 -4.63 3.04
C MET A 40 -7.86 -3.81 1.86
N GLN A 41 -7.13 -3.82 0.75
CA GLN A 41 -7.54 -3.14 -0.48
C GLN A 41 -8.84 -3.72 -1.06
N ARG A 42 -8.98 -5.05 -1.11
CA ARG A 42 -10.23 -5.70 -1.54
C ARG A 42 -11.39 -5.36 -0.60
N ASN A 43 -11.17 -5.32 0.70
CA ASN A 43 -12.21 -4.93 1.66
C ASN A 43 -12.69 -3.50 1.40
N PHE A 44 -11.75 -2.55 1.23
CA PHE A 44 -12.11 -1.17 0.88
C PHE A 44 -12.91 -1.11 -0.42
N THR A 45 -12.43 -1.76 -1.49
CA THR A 45 -13.12 -1.80 -2.79
C THR A 45 -14.54 -2.35 -2.66
N SER A 46 -14.70 -3.48 -1.96
CA SER A 46 -16.02 -4.09 -1.75
C SER A 46 -16.99 -3.16 -1.03
N ARG A 47 -16.53 -2.50 0.05
CA ARG A 47 -17.37 -1.54 0.80
C ARG A 47 -17.71 -0.31 -0.03
N TYR A 48 -16.76 0.19 -0.80
CA TYR A 48 -16.98 1.33 -1.69
C TYR A 48 -18.01 0.98 -2.77
N SER A 49 -17.84 -0.14 -3.44
CA SER A 49 -18.76 -0.60 -4.49
C SER A 49 -20.17 -0.85 -3.95
N ALA A 50 -20.30 -1.38 -2.74
CA ALA A 50 -21.59 -1.56 -2.09
C ALA A 50 -22.31 -0.23 -1.80
N ALA A 51 -21.53 0.82 -1.50
CA ALA A 51 -22.09 2.13 -1.17
C ALA A 51 -22.43 2.98 -2.40
N TYR A 52 -21.62 2.87 -3.47
CA TYR A 52 -21.67 3.79 -4.61
C TYR A 52 -22.03 3.11 -5.95
N GLY A 53 -22.12 1.78 -6.00
CA GLY A 53 -22.49 1.04 -7.21
C GLY A 53 -21.37 0.89 -8.24
N GLU A 54 -20.17 1.40 -7.96
CA GLU A 54 -19.02 1.37 -8.88
C GLU A 54 -17.71 1.07 -8.14
N ASN A 55 -16.68 0.69 -8.88
CA ASN A 55 -15.35 0.49 -8.30
C ASN A 55 -14.68 1.83 -8.00
N PRO A 56 -13.95 1.93 -6.87
CA PRO A 56 -13.21 3.14 -6.55
C PRO A 56 -12.06 3.36 -7.54
N HIS A 57 -11.76 4.64 -7.81
CA HIS A 57 -10.50 4.97 -8.46
C HIS A 57 -9.31 4.40 -7.65
N PRO A 58 -8.24 3.92 -8.28
CA PRO A 58 -7.09 3.34 -7.57
C PRO A 58 -6.47 4.21 -6.45
N LEU A 59 -6.63 5.51 -6.52
CA LEU A 59 -6.13 6.46 -5.51
C LEU A 59 -7.18 6.85 -4.46
N ALA A 60 -8.43 6.41 -4.57
CA ALA A 60 -9.50 6.78 -3.63
C ALA A 60 -9.18 6.37 -2.19
N GLY A 61 -8.50 5.23 -2.00
CA GLY A 61 -8.05 4.77 -0.69
C GLY A 61 -7.14 5.77 0.02
N LEU A 62 -6.28 6.50 -0.71
CA LEU A 62 -5.39 7.50 -0.10
C LEU A 62 -6.18 8.67 0.51
N ALA A 63 -7.19 9.16 -0.20
CA ALA A 63 -8.06 10.22 0.31
C ALA A 63 -8.88 9.74 1.51
N PHE A 64 -9.42 8.53 1.43
CA PHE A 64 -10.13 7.89 2.55
C PHE A 64 -9.22 7.75 3.78
N ASP A 65 -7.99 7.27 3.61
CA ASP A 65 -7.01 7.07 4.69
C ASP A 65 -6.73 8.38 5.44
N GLY A 66 -6.56 9.49 4.71
CA GLY A 66 -6.32 10.81 5.31
C GLY A 66 -7.47 11.25 6.23
N ILE A 67 -8.70 11.16 5.76
CA ILE A 67 -9.89 11.54 6.55
C ILE A 67 -10.11 10.55 7.70
N ALA A 68 -9.90 9.25 7.48
CA ALA A 68 -10.04 8.24 8.51
C ALA A 68 -9.03 8.42 9.65
N ALA A 69 -7.78 8.81 9.35
CA ALA A 69 -6.76 9.12 10.33
C ALA A 69 -7.19 10.30 11.23
N ILE A 70 -7.70 11.38 10.63
CA ILE A 70 -8.24 12.53 11.38
C ILE A 70 -9.41 12.09 12.27
N GLY A 71 -10.35 11.34 11.71
CA GLY A 71 -11.50 10.81 12.44
C GLY A 71 -11.10 9.91 13.63
N ALA A 72 -10.08 9.07 13.45
CA ALA A 72 -9.56 8.21 14.52
C ALA A 72 -8.96 9.04 15.68
N LEU A 73 -8.20 10.11 15.35
CA LEU A 73 -7.62 11.00 16.36
C LEU A 73 -8.70 11.76 17.13
N VAL A 74 -9.71 12.29 16.45
CA VAL A 74 -10.83 12.99 17.08
C VAL A 74 -11.61 12.04 17.99
N LYS A 75 -11.87 10.82 17.56
CA LYS A 75 -12.57 9.80 18.35
C LYS A 75 -11.83 9.43 19.64
N GLN A 76 -10.51 9.56 19.69
CA GLN A 76 -9.75 9.34 20.92
C GLN A 76 -10.02 10.39 22.01
N GLY A 77 -10.71 11.48 21.69
CA GLY A 77 -11.11 12.52 22.65
C GLY A 77 -9.97 13.33 23.26
N ARG A 78 -8.79 13.31 22.64
CA ARG A 78 -7.61 14.04 23.10
C ARG A 78 -7.70 15.50 22.66
N GLY A 79 -7.39 16.43 23.55
CA GLY A 79 -7.41 17.86 23.25
C GLY A 79 -6.40 18.29 22.17
N ASP A 80 -5.40 17.45 21.87
CA ASP A 80 -4.37 17.68 20.85
C ASP A 80 -4.63 16.92 19.53
N ALA A 81 -5.82 16.34 19.35
CA ALA A 81 -6.13 15.43 18.24
C ALA A 81 -5.86 16.00 16.84
N LEU A 82 -6.04 17.31 16.64
CA LEU A 82 -5.86 17.98 15.35
C LEU A 82 -4.52 18.75 15.27
N THR A 83 -3.50 18.25 15.91
CA THR A 83 -2.15 18.84 15.87
C THR A 83 -1.23 18.04 14.94
N GLY A 84 -0.19 18.69 14.43
CA GLY A 84 0.85 18.03 13.65
C GLY A 84 1.50 16.87 14.43
N ARG A 85 1.69 17.01 15.75
CA ARG A 85 2.22 15.92 16.61
C ARG A 85 1.32 14.68 16.58
N ALA A 86 0.02 14.85 16.69
CA ALA A 86 -0.92 13.73 16.68
C ALA A 86 -0.95 13.05 15.31
N LEU A 87 -0.93 13.82 14.23
CA LEU A 87 -0.88 13.31 12.86
C LEU A 87 0.43 12.59 12.53
N THR A 88 1.56 13.01 13.11
CA THR A 88 2.88 12.42 12.85
C THR A 88 3.32 11.42 13.91
N GLN A 89 2.36 10.80 14.61
CA GLN A 89 2.65 9.77 15.61
C GLN A 89 3.43 8.58 15.01
N SER A 90 4.42 8.07 15.75
CA SER A 90 5.32 7.00 15.26
C SER A 90 4.62 5.68 14.97
N ALA A 91 3.54 5.36 15.68
CA ALA A 91 2.73 4.17 15.45
C ALA A 91 1.98 4.21 14.11
N GLY A 92 1.76 5.41 13.55
CA GLY A 92 0.99 5.59 12.32
C GLY A 92 -0.48 5.24 12.46
N PHE A 93 -1.07 4.83 11.35
CA PHE A 93 -2.49 4.52 11.22
C PHE A 93 -2.69 3.27 10.37
N GLN A 94 -3.81 2.58 10.58
CA GLN A 94 -4.28 1.54 9.67
C GLN A 94 -5.05 2.18 8.52
N GLY A 95 -4.63 1.91 7.29
CA GLY A 95 -5.27 2.42 6.09
C GLY A 95 -5.88 1.32 5.23
N THR A 96 -6.47 1.72 4.11
CA THR A 96 -7.12 0.84 3.13
C THR A 96 -6.15 -0.08 2.40
N GLY A 97 -4.87 0.26 2.35
CA GLY A 97 -3.82 -0.53 1.69
C GLY A 97 -2.74 -1.05 2.65
N GLY A 98 -2.92 -0.94 3.96
CA GLY A 98 -1.95 -1.32 4.97
C GLY A 98 -1.64 -0.19 5.94
N VAL A 99 -0.65 -0.38 6.81
CA VAL A 99 -0.21 0.65 7.75
C VAL A 99 0.47 1.80 7.02
N PHE A 100 0.26 3.01 7.51
CA PHE A 100 0.97 4.19 7.04
C PHE A 100 1.24 5.16 8.20
N ARG A 101 2.27 5.99 8.06
CA ARG A 101 2.51 7.12 8.96
C ARG A 101 2.94 8.34 8.18
N LEU A 102 2.53 9.49 8.71
CA LEU A 102 2.94 10.80 8.20
C LEU A 102 4.16 11.26 8.99
N LYS A 103 5.06 11.98 8.34
CA LYS A 103 6.25 12.53 8.96
C LYS A 103 6.17 14.06 9.07
N SER A 104 6.92 14.62 10.01
CA SER A 104 6.95 16.07 10.24
C SER A 104 7.56 16.86 9.07
N ASP A 105 8.33 16.20 8.21
CA ASP A 105 8.91 16.78 6.99
C ASP A 105 7.94 16.80 5.79
N GLY A 106 6.69 16.34 5.98
CA GLY A 106 5.68 16.25 4.94
C GLY A 106 5.72 14.97 4.11
N THR A 107 6.68 14.09 4.35
CA THR A 107 6.74 12.77 3.71
C THR A 107 5.85 11.74 4.41
N ASN A 108 5.74 10.56 3.84
CA ASN A 108 5.03 9.45 4.47
C ASN A 108 5.78 8.13 4.28
N GLU A 109 5.47 7.16 5.13
CA GLU A 109 5.88 5.77 5.00
C GLU A 109 4.65 4.88 4.93
N ARG A 110 4.76 3.79 4.16
CA ARG A 110 3.69 2.79 4.02
C ARG A 110 4.27 1.40 4.14
N GLY A 111 3.58 0.55 4.88
CA GLY A 111 3.85 -0.88 4.91
C GLY A 111 3.33 -1.52 3.62
N LEU A 112 4.24 -1.97 2.77
CA LEU A 112 3.93 -2.61 1.50
C LEU A 112 4.37 -4.07 1.53
N ALA A 113 3.65 -4.92 0.80
CA ALA A 113 4.09 -6.26 0.48
C ALA A 113 5.14 -6.23 -0.62
N VAL A 114 6.01 -7.23 -0.68
CA VAL A 114 6.88 -7.50 -1.81
C VAL A 114 6.33 -8.68 -2.58
N ALA A 115 6.20 -8.53 -3.89
CA ALA A 115 5.75 -9.57 -4.77
C ALA A 115 6.71 -9.80 -5.93
N THR A 116 6.53 -10.93 -6.59
CA THR A 116 7.19 -11.29 -7.84
C THR A 116 6.18 -11.81 -8.85
N VAL A 117 6.59 -11.94 -10.09
CA VAL A 117 5.84 -12.62 -11.14
C VAL A 117 6.42 -14.03 -11.33
N ARG A 118 5.57 -15.05 -11.28
CA ARG A 118 5.91 -16.44 -11.63
C ARG A 118 4.79 -17.04 -12.46
N ASN A 119 5.13 -17.62 -13.60
CA ASN A 119 4.15 -18.25 -14.51
C ASN A 119 2.99 -17.30 -14.85
N ASN A 120 3.30 -16.04 -15.18
CA ASN A 120 2.35 -14.97 -15.50
C ASN A 120 1.37 -14.63 -14.36
N GLN A 121 1.71 -15.00 -13.12
CA GLN A 121 0.90 -14.73 -11.94
C GLN A 121 1.71 -13.98 -10.88
N MET A 122 1.03 -13.12 -10.14
CA MET A 122 1.61 -12.44 -8.99
C MET A 122 1.71 -13.40 -7.80
N VAL A 123 2.90 -13.46 -7.20
CA VAL A 123 3.18 -14.25 -5.99
C VAL A 123 3.74 -13.32 -4.92
N ILE A 124 3.14 -13.32 -3.74
CA ILE A 124 3.65 -12.55 -2.60
C ILE A 124 4.89 -13.26 -2.04
N LEU A 125 6.00 -12.54 -1.97
CA LEU A 125 7.25 -12.99 -1.35
C LEU A 125 7.30 -12.62 0.13
N ASP A 126 6.88 -11.40 0.45
CA ASP A 126 6.86 -10.86 1.81
C ASP A 126 5.56 -10.08 2.02
N PRO A 127 4.72 -10.47 2.99
CA PRO A 127 3.45 -9.80 3.23
C PRO A 127 3.64 -8.39 3.77
N ALA A 128 2.68 -7.50 3.49
CA ALA A 128 2.68 -6.15 4.06
C ALA A 128 2.66 -6.21 5.60
N PRO A 129 3.53 -5.45 6.30
CA PRO A 129 3.56 -5.43 7.75
C PRO A 129 2.22 -4.90 8.32
N SER A 130 1.85 -5.41 9.49
CA SER A 130 0.63 -4.97 10.21
C SER A 130 0.88 -3.77 11.13
N SER A 131 2.15 -3.43 11.42
CA SER A 131 2.55 -2.30 12.25
C SER A 131 3.96 -1.84 11.88
N PHE A 132 4.35 -0.64 12.33
CA PHE A 132 5.74 -0.18 12.28
C PHE A 132 6.57 -0.65 13.48
N SER A 133 5.94 -1.28 14.47
CA SER A 133 6.62 -1.86 15.63
C SER A 133 7.22 -3.20 15.21
N GLY A 134 8.52 -3.27 15.01
CA GLY A 134 9.22 -4.50 14.63
C GLY A 134 9.83 -4.52 13.24
N ALA A 135 9.60 -3.51 12.42
CA ALA A 135 10.44 -3.28 11.25
C ALA A 135 11.75 -2.65 11.72
N GLY A 136 12.70 -3.49 12.13
CA GLY A 136 14.09 -3.05 12.32
C GLY A 136 14.67 -2.70 10.95
N PHE A 137 14.91 -1.44 10.72
CA PHE A 137 15.86 -0.93 9.76
C PHE A 137 17.05 -0.39 10.52
#